data_652668ca79d502856316be7511d866b1
#
_entry.id   652668ca79d502856316be7511d866b1
#
_cell.length_a   1.000
_cell.length_b   1.000
_cell.length_c   1.000
_cell.angle_alpha   90.00
_cell.angle_beta   90.00
_cell.angle_gamma   90.00
#
_symmetry.space_group_name_H-M   'P 1'
#
loop_
_entity.id
_entity.type
_entity.pdbx_description
1 polymer ?
#
loop_
_entity_poly.entity_id
_entity_poly.type
_entity_poly.pdbx_seq_one_letter_code
_entity_poly.pdbx_strand_id
1 'polypeptide(L)'
;MEAQVLTERASFQMTAHYLRFMPVEIKNKKASYTYFLTDEFTAGLVLSGSEIKSIRAGKASITESYCRFENGEVWVLNMYVAEYPNAGYMPQDPRRKRKLLLQKTEIKKLNKKVKDVGVTLVPTLLFVAPSGYAKLKFSVAKGKKLHDKREAIKNRDVSRDLSKI
;
A
#
# COMPACT_ATOMS: atom_id res chain seq x y z
N MET A 1 14.15 38.05 -24.73
CA MET A 1 14.78 37.09 -23.80
C MET A 1 13.97 36.85 -22.52
N GLU A 2 13.35 37.86 -21.94
CA GLU A 2 12.58 37.67 -20.67
C GLU A 2 11.30 36.88 -20.82
N ALA A 3 10.59 36.95 -21.94
CA ALA A 3 9.34 36.21 -22.17
C ALA A 3 9.52 34.69 -22.25
N GLN A 4 10.65 34.21 -22.79
CA GLN A 4 10.96 32.76 -22.83
C GLN A 4 11.26 32.17 -21.43
N VAL A 5 11.97 32.90 -20.60
CA VAL A 5 12.28 32.49 -19.23
C VAL A 5 11.04 32.41 -18.34
N LEU A 6 10.08 33.31 -18.56
CA LEU A 6 8.80 33.30 -17.84
C LEU A 6 7.92 32.10 -18.27
N THR A 7 7.95 31.75 -19.55
CA THR A 7 7.20 30.59 -20.07
C THR A 7 7.77 29.28 -19.57
N GLU A 8 9.10 29.14 -19.50
CA GLU A 8 9.75 27.95 -18.94
C GLU A 8 9.52 27.81 -17.44
N ARG A 9 9.55 28.90 -16.68
CA ARG A 9 9.23 28.87 -15.24
C ARG A 9 7.77 28.50 -14.98
N ALA A 10 6.84 29.02 -15.78
CA ALA A 10 5.42 28.68 -15.68
C ALA A 10 5.16 27.21 -16.03
N SER A 11 5.79 26.68 -17.09
CA SER A 11 5.69 25.26 -17.47
C SER A 11 6.30 24.36 -16.43
N PHE A 12 7.44 24.74 -15.84
CA PHE A 12 8.09 23.97 -14.76
C PHE A 12 7.24 23.96 -13.48
N GLN A 13 6.63 25.09 -13.11
CA GLN A 13 5.70 25.16 -11.97
C GLN A 13 4.41 24.37 -12.21
N MET A 14 3.85 24.42 -13.41
CA MET A 14 2.69 23.59 -13.79
C MET A 14 3.05 22.10 -13.76
N THR A 15 4.20 21.71 -14.28
CA THR A 15 4.66 20.32 -14.25
C THR A 15 4.90 19.83 -12.82
N ALA A 16 5.49 20.66 -11.96
CA ALA A 16 5.68 20.35 -10.53
C ALA A 16 4.35 20.25 -9.78
N HIS A 17 3.35 21.07 -10.14
CA HIS A 17 2.01 20.97 -9.57
C HIS A 17 1.25 19.73 -10.04
N TYR A 18 1.39 19.34 -11.31
CA TYR A 18 0.81 18.12 -11.89
C TYR A 18 1.44 16.85 -11.32
N LEU A 19 2.76 16.82 -11.11
CA LEU A 19 3.47 15.72 -10.46
C LEU A 19 3.06 15.55 -8.98
N ARG A 20 2.57 16.60 -8.33
CA ARG A 20 2.05 16.56 -6.96
C ARG A 20 0.70 15.85 -6.86
N PHE A 21 -0.01 15.68 -7.98
CA PHE A 21 -1.34 15.07 -8.07
C PHE A 21 -1.36 13.71 -8.76
N MET A 22 -0.22 13.15 -9.16
CA MET A 22 -0.23 11.76 -9.65
C MET A 22 -0.62 10.83 -8.51
N PRO A 23 -1.71 10.07 -8.65
CA PRO A 23 -2.12 9.09 -7.64
C PRO A 23 -1.05 8.01 -7.56
N VAL A 24 -0.26 8.03 -6.49
CA VAL A 24 0.70 6.97 -6.23
C VAL A 24 -0.06 5.75 -5.74
N GLU A 25 0.01 4.66 -6.49
CA GLU A 25 -0.57 3.37 -6.15
C GLU A 25 0.50 2.28 -6.16
N ILE A 26 0.71 1.64 -5.03
CA ILE A 26 1.63 0.52 -4.86
C ILE A 26 0.82 -0.73 -4.56
N LYS A 27 0.72 -1.65 -5.53
CA LYS A 27 -0.10 -2.86 -5.47
C LYS A 27 0.70 -4.08 -5.01
N ASN A 28 0.10 -4.89 -4.15
CA ASN A 28 0.62 -6.20 -3.80
C ASN A 28 0.08 -7.26 -4.77
N LYS A 29 0.77 -7.44 -5.90
CA LYS A 29 0.38 -8.42 -6.93
C LYS A 29 0.45 -9.87 -6.45
N LYS A 30 1.24 -10.16 -5.40
CA LYS A 30 1.42 -11.50 -4.84
C LYS A 30 0.27 -11.92 -3.92
N ALA A 31 -0.45 -10.96 -3.34
CA ALA A 31 -1.51 -11.22 -2.38
C ALA A 31 -2.63 -12.11 -2.96
N SER A 32 -3.17 -11.77 -4.11
CA SER A 32 -4.24 -12.52 -4.79
C SER A 32 -3.79 -13.91 -5.28
N TYR A 33 -2.50 -14.07 -5.57
CA TYR A 33 -1.94 -15.37 -5.93
C TYR A 33 -1.80 -16.30 -4.72
N THR A 34 -1.34 -15.76 -3.59
CA THR A 34 -1.01 -16.55 -2.40
C THR A 34 -2.21 -16.83 -1.51
N TYR A 35 -3.19 -15.91 -1.49
CA TYR A 35 -4.32 -15.94 -0.56
C TYR A 35 -5.68 -15.84 -1.27
N PHE A 36 -6.69 -16.45 -0.67
CA PHE A 36 -8.08 -16.10 -0.90
C PHE A 36 -8.37 -14.83 -0.10
N LEU A 37 -8.65 -13.75 -0.82
CA LEU A 37 -8.97 -12.45 -0.24
C LEU A 37 -10.49 -12.34 -0.09
N THR A 38 -10.93 -12.02 1.12
CA THR A 38 -12.31 -11.71 1.43
C THR A 38 -12.42 -10.24 1.81
N ASP A 39 -13.29 -9.82 2.63
CA ASP A 39 -13.53 -8.45 3.08
C ASP A 39 -12.34 -7.47 2.99
N GLU A 40 -12.53 -6.39 2.23
CA GLU A 40 -11.54 -5.33 2.08
C GLU A 40 -11.83 -4.18 3.07
N PHE A 41 -10.77 -3.65 3.66
CA PHE A 41 -10.79 -2.51 4.57
C PHE A 41 -9.79 -1.46 4.11
N THR A 42 -10.09 -0.19 4.38
CA THR A 42 -9.21 0.94 4.08
C THR A 42 -8.88 1.69 5.36
N ALA A 43 -7.60 1.80 5.68
CA ALA A 43 -7.12 2.51 6.87
C ALA A 43 -6.17 3.64 6.50
N GLY A 44 -6.15 4.70 7.31
CA GLY A 44 -5.08 5.68 7.30
C GLY A 44 -3.81 5.09 7.92
N LEU A 45 -2.64 5.63 7.57
CA LEU A 45 -1.34 5.25 8.11
C LEU A 45 -0.76 6.37 8.98
N VAL A 46 -0.25 6.02 10.16
CA VAL A 46 0.57 6.93 10.97
C VAL A 46 2.01 6.89 10.47
N LEU A 47 2.41 7.95 9.79
CA LEU A 47 3.71 8.09 9.13
C LEU A 47 4.46 9.32 9.64
N SER A 48 5.79 9.28 9.52
CA SER A 48 6.62 10.46 9.67
C SER A 48 6.62 11.32 8.40
N GLY A 49 7.10 12.57 8.52
CA GLY A 49 7.22 13.47 7.37
C GLY A 49 8.18 12.97 6.27
N SER A 50 9.22 12.22 6.64
CA SER A 50 10.14 11.60 5.69
C SER A 50 9.50 10.41 4.96
N GLU A 51 8.75 9.58 5.68
CA GLU A 51 8.09 8.41 5.09
C GLU A 51 7.03 8.78 4.07
N ILE A 52 6.18 9.77 4.34
CA ILE A 52 5.17 10.20 3.37
C ILE A 52 5.81 10.77 2.10
N LYS A 53 6.97 11.43 2.20
CA LYS A 53 7.72 11.90 1.03
C LYS A 53 8.23 10.73 0.19
N SER A 54 8.79 9.69 0.83
CA SER A 54 9.23 8.47 0.14
C SER A 54 8.09 7.71 -0.52
N ILE A 55 6.93 7.59 0.15
CA ILE A 55 5.73 6.95 -0.42
C ILE A 55 5.23 7.74 -1.64
N ARG A 56 5.17 9.07 -1.57
CA ARG A 56 4.80 9.94 -2.71
C ARG A 56 5.76 9.80 -3.89
N ALA A 57 7.04 9.51 -3.62
CA ALA A 57 8.03 9.19 -4.66
C ALA A 57 7.94 7.74 -5.17
N GLY A 58 6.95 6.94 -4.73
CA GLY A 58 6.80 5.54 -5.11
C GLY A 58 7.83 4.60 -4.49
N LYS A 59 8.63 5.07 -3.54
CA LYS A 59 9.73 4.32 -2.92
C LYS A 59 9.25 3.53 -1.69
N ALA A 60 8.25 2.67 -1.87
CA ALA A 60 7.75 1.79 -0.84
C ALA A 60 7.32 0.43 -1.42
N SER A 61 7.25 -0.60 -0.57
CA SER A 61 6.78 -1.93 -0.94
C SER A 61 5.94 -2.53 0.17
N ILE A 62 4.82 -3.16 -0.23
CA ILE A 62 3.89 -3.86 0.67
C ILE A 62 3.85 -5.37 0.41
N THR A 63 4.72 -5.90 -0.45
CA THR A 63 4.67 -7.29 -0.93
C THR A 63 4.86 -8.30 0.20
N GLU A 64 5.77 -8.02 1.13
CA GLU A 64 6.11 -8.91 2.26
C GLU A 64 5.45 -8.45 3.58
N SER A 65 4.54 -7.45 3.51
CA SER A 65 3.89 -6.90 4.69
C SER A 65 2.62 -7.67 5.07
N TYR A 66 2.29 -7.62 6.33
CA TYR A 66 1.07 -8.17 6.90
C TYR A 66 0.57 -7.28 8.03
N CYS A 67 -0.73 -7.38 8.34
CA CYS A 67 -1.30 -6.62 9.46
C CYS A 67 -1.56 -7.53 10.65
N ARG A 68 -1.40 -6.99 11.86
CA ARG A 68 -1.59 -7.70 13.12
C ARG A 68 -2.33 -6.84 14.12
N PHE A 69 -3.13 -7.47 14.97
CA PHE A 69 -3.69 -6.84 16.16
C PHE A 69 -2.68 -6.82 17.29
N GLU A 70 -2.46 -5.64 17.86
CA GLU A 70 -1.68 -5.44 19.09
C GLU A 70 -2.44 -4.45 19.99
N ASN A 71 -2.75 -4.85 21.22
CA ASN A 71 -3.38 -4.01 22.22
C ASN A 71 -4.70 -3.29 21.77
N GLY A 72 -5.52 -4.00 21.00
CA GLY A 72 -6.78 -3.42 20.49
C GLY A 72 -6.63 -2.49 19.29
N GLU A 73 -5.45 -2.39 18.73
CA GLU A 73 -5.13 -1.61 17.55
C GLU A 73 -4.61 -2.52 16.42
N VAL A 74 -4.62 -2.00 15.19
CA VAL A 74 -4.09 -2.72 14.02
C VAL A 74 -2.81 -2.06 13.56
N TRP A 75 -1.79 -2.89 13.37
CA TRP A 75 -0.46 -2.46 12.93
C TRP A 75 -0.08 -3.18 11.64
N VAL A 76 0.56 -2.48 10.71
CA VAL A 76 1.23 -3.09 9.56
C VAL A 76 2.70 -3.30 9.90
N LEU A 77 3.16 -4.55 9.67
CA LEU A 77 4.52 -5.00 9.92
C LEU A 77 5.20 -5.33 8.60
N ASN A 78 6.52 -5.23 8.59
CA ASN A 78 7.38 -5.57 7.46
C ASN A 78 7.07 -4.80 6.16
N MET A 79 6.36 -3.68 6.25
CA MET A 79 6.17 -2.75 5.14
C MET A 79 7.45 -1.95 4.95
N TYR A 80 8.06 -2.07 3.76
CA TYR A 80 9.26 -1.32 3.42
C TYR A 80 8.92 0.09 2.93
N VAL A 81 9.58 1.08 3.48
CA VAL A 81 9.57 2.47 2.99
C VAL A 81 11.02 2.94 2.94
N ALA A 82 11.49 3.31 1.76
CA ALA A 82 12.87 3.77 1.59
C ALA A 82 13.15 5.02 2.43
N GLU A 83 14.36 5.14 2.94
CA GLU A 83 14.82 6.34 3.61
C GLU A 83 14.78 7.55 2.66
N TYR A 84 14.34 8.67 3.18
CA TYR A 84 14.32 9.91 2.41
C TYR A 84 15.70 10.56 2.50
N PRO A 85 16.40 10.83 1.38
CA PRO A 85 17.80 11.31 1.41
C PRO A 85 18.04 12.57 2.25
N ASN A 86 17.02 13.43 2.33
CA ASN A 86 17.08 14.69 3.09
C ASN A 86 16.31 14.59 4.42
N ALA A 87 16.27 13.43 5.05
CA ALA A 87 15.51 13.20 6.29
C ALA A 87 16.16 13.80 7.55
N GLY A 88 17.34 14.43 7.43
CA GLY A 88 18.08 14.97 8.58
C GLY A 88 18.75 13.87 9.42
N TYR A 89 19.08 14.20 10.68
CA TYR A 89 19.97 13.41 11.55
C TYR A 89 19.34 12.15 12.17
N MET A 90 18.07 11.86 11.91
CA MET A 90 17.39 10.66 12.47
C MET A 90 16.91 9.74 11.36
N PRO A 91 17.73 8.79 10.89
CA PRO A 91 17.27 7.72 9.99
C PRO A 91 16.24 6.87 10.74
N GLN A 92 15.09 6.65 10.11
CA GLN A 92 14.08 5.74 10.65
C GLN A 92 14.26 4.37 10.03
N ASP A 93 14.04 3.30 10.81
CA ASP A 93 14.04 1.94 10.29
C ASP A 93 13.03 1.82 9.12
N PRO A 94 13.50 1.48 7.92
CA PRO A 94 12.65 1.32 6.73
C PRO A 94 11.51 0.30 6.93
N ARG A 95 11.69 -0.67 7.83
CA ARG A 95 10.72 -1.76 8.09
C ARG A 95 10.02 -1.64 9.43
N ARG A 96 10.08 -0.48 10.09
CA ARG A 96 9.39 -0.29 11.36
C ARG A 96 7.89 -0.60 11.25
N LYS A 97 7.28 -1.01 12.35
CA LYS A 97 5.83 -1.16 12.43
C LYS A 97 5.13 0.18 12.37
N ARG A 98 3.98 0.25 11.68
CA ARG A 98 3.18 1.46 11.51
C ARG A 98 1.75 1.20 11.91
N LYS A 99 1.18 2.13 12.67
CA LYS A 99 -0.19 2.04 13.14
C LYS A 99 -1.18 2.32 12.01
N LEU A 100 -2.25 1.54 11.95
CA LEU A 100 -3.38 1.75 11.05
C LEU A 100 -4.50 2.46 11.80
N LEU A 101 -5.05 3.50 11.18
CA LEU A 101 -6.16 4.27 11.72
C LEU A 101 -7.48 3.72 11.17
N LEU A 102 -8.21 3.04 12.04
CA LEU A 102 -9.50 2.41 11.77
C LEU A 102 -10.55 2.90 12.76
N GLN A 103 -11.80 2.83 12.35
CA GLN A 103 -12.93 3.09 13.26
C GLN A 103 -13.09 1.92 14.27
N LYS A 104 -13.58 2.23 15.46
CA LYS A 104 -13.81 1.20 16.51
C LYS A 104 -14.74 0.07 16.04
N THR A 105 -15.71 0.38 15.20
CA THR A 105 -16.63 -0.58 14.58
C THR A 105 -15.92 -1.54 13.63
N GLU A 106 -14.97 -1.04 12.83
CA GLU A 106 -14.16 -1.83 11.92
C GLU A 106 -13.19 -2.75 12.70
N ILE A 107 -12.54 -2.21 13.73
CA ILE A 107 -11.65 -2.99 14.62
C ILE A 107 -12.42 -4.15 15.26
N LYS A 108 -13.65 -3.94 15.74
CA LYS A 108 -14.50 -5.01 16.32
C LYS A 108 -14.85 -6.08 15.28
N LYS A 109 -15.19 -5.68 14.04
CA LYS A 109 -15.49 -6.62 12.94
C LYS A 109 -14.26 -7.45 12.56
N LEU A 110 -13.10 -6.80 12.40
CA LEU A 110 -11.84 -7.45 12.09
C LEU A 110 -11.41 -8.44 13.18
N ASN A 111 -11.50 -8.05 14.45
CA ASN A 111 -11.10 -8.90 15.57
C ASN A 111 -11.93 -10.19 15.66
N LYS A 112 -13.22 -10.15 15.29
CA LYS A 112 -14.05 -11.35 15.19
C LYS A 112 -13.54 -12.30 14.09
N LYS A 113 -13.18 -11.77 12.92
CA LYS A 113 -12.77 -12.55 11.74
C LYS A 113 -11.37 -13.14 11.87
N VAL A 114 -10.46 -12.42 12.51
CA VAL A 114 -9.05 -12.88 12.67
C VAL A 114 -8.88 -13.95 13.75
N LYS A 115 -9.90 -14.19 14.59
CA LYS A 115 -9.88 -15.30 15.56
C LYS A 115 -9.93 -16.67 14.91
N ASP A 116 -10.40 -16.77 13.67
CA ASP A 116 -10.46 -18.03 12.94
C ASP A 116 -9.05 -18.51 12.57
N VAL A 117 -8.79 -19.80 12.78
CA VAL A 117 -7.49 -20.42 12.49
C VAL A 117 -7.16 -20.34 11.00
N GLY A 118 -5.95 -19.90 10.69
CA GLY A 118 -5.46 -19.77 9.30
C GLY A 118 -5.88 -18.49 8.58
N VAL A 119 -6.48 -17.55 9.28
CA VAL A 119 -6.83 -16.22 8.75
C VAL A 119 -5.75 -15.21 9.12
N THR A 120 -5.37 -14.38 8.16
CA THR A 120 -4.43 -13.27 8.34
C THR A 120 -4.96 -12.01 7.66
N LEU A 121 -4.33 -10.88 7.91
CA LEU A 121 -4.63 -9.61 7.24
C LEU A 121 -3.48 -9.24 6.30
N VAL A 122 -3.77 -9.16 5.00
CA VAL A 122 -2.76 -8.90 3.96
C VAL A 122 -3.02 -7.57 3.28
N PRO A 123 -2.05 -6.64 3.27
CA PRO A 123 -2.12 -5.42 2.48
C PRO A 123 -2.22 -5.72 0.98
N THR A 124 -3.14 -5.05 0.31
CA THR A 124 -3.42 -5.21 -1.13
C THR A 124 -2.99 -3.99 -1.95
N LEU A 125 -3.21 -2.78 -1.41
CA LEU A 125 -2.91 -1.53 -2.08
C LEU A 125 -2.49 -0.45 -1.08
N LEU A 126 -1.36 0.19 -1.33
CA LEU A 126 -0.96 1.43 -0.67
C LEU A 126 -1.15 2.58 -1.66
N PHE A 127 -1.85 3.63 -1.28
CA PHE A 127 -2.10 4.78 -2.15
C PHE A 127 -2.12 6.09 -1.37
N VAL A 128 -1.90 7.18 -2.08
CA VAL A 128 -2.03 8.53 -1.53
C VAL A 128 -3.37 9.11 -1.98
N ALA A 129 -4.22 9.44 -1.03
CA ALA A 129 -5.52 10.05 -1.31
C ALA A 129 -5.35 11.49 -1.83
N PRO A 130 -6.35 12.08 -2.52
CA PRO A 130 -6.32 13.47 -2.97
C PRO A 130 -6.08 14.48 -1.83
N SER A 131 -6.48 14.13 -0.61
CA SER A 131 -6.19 14.90 0.61
C SER A 131 -4.70 14.89 1.02
N GLY A 132 -3.83 14.14 0.31
CA GLY A 132 -2.41 14.03 0.58
C GLY A 132 -2.03 12.99 1.65
N TYR A 133 -2.98 12.33 2.28
CA TYR A 133 -2.74 11.28 3.27
C TYR A 133 -2.54 9.92 2.62
N ALA A 134 -1.57 9.15 3.13
CA ALA A 134 -1.41 7.76 2.72
C ALA A 134 -2.48 6.87 3.35
N LYS A 135 -3.08 6.02 2.54
CA LYS A 135 -4.07 5.02 2.93
C LYS A 135 -3.61 3.64 2.50
N LEU A 136 -3.91 2.65 3.31
CA LEU A 136 -3.64 1.24 3.05
C LEU A 136 -4.95 0.48 2.93
N LYS A 137 -5.17 -0.17 1.78
CA LYS A 137 -6.19 -1.19 1.65
C LYS A 137 -5.58 -2.54 2.03
N PHE A 138 -6.31 -3.30 2.80
CA PHE A 138 -5.94 -4.65 3.20
C PHE A 138 -7.17 -5.52 3.30
N SER A 139 -6.97 -6.81 3.12
CA SER A 139 -8.08 -7.77 3.13
C SER A 139 -7.84 -8.86 4.17
N VAL A 140 -8.95 -9.40 4.64
CA VAL A 140 -8.95 -10.68 5.37
C VAL A 140 -8.54 -11.77 4.39
N ALA A 141 -7.53 -12.55 4.72
CA ALA A 141 -6.88 -13.46 3.80
C ALA A 141 -6.75 -14.86 4.40
N LYS A 142 -7.04 -15.88 3.61
CA LYS A 142 -6.81 -17.29 3.93
C LYS A 142 -5.82 -17.90 2.94
N GLY A 143 -4.78 -18.58 3.43
CA GLY A 143 -3.75 -19.18 2.58
C GLY A 143 -4.33 -20.19 1.58
N LYS A 144 -3.93 -20.10 0.31
CA LYS A 144 -4.27 -21.07 -0.74
C LYS A 144 -3.42 -22.33 -0.59
N LYS A 145 -4.02 -23.51 -0.77
CA LYS A 145 -3.30 -24.77 -0.89
C LYS A 145 -2.51 -24.83 -2.20
N LEU A 146 -1.54 -25.73 -2.30
CA LEU A 146 -0.71 -25.88 -3.52
C LEU A 146 -1.53 -26.15 -4.79
N HIS A 147 -2.61 -26.91 -4.68
CA HIS A 147 -3.53 -27.21 -5.80
C HIS A 147 -4.20 -25.93 -6.30
N ASP A 148 -4.76 -25.11 -5.41
CA ASP A 148 -5.45 -23.87 -5.75
C ASP A 148 -4.52 -22.85 -6.43
N LYS A 149 -3.22 -22.87 -6.07
CA LYS A 149 -2.21 -22.01 -6.71
C LYS A 149 -1.97 -22.40 -8.16
N ARG A 150 -1.98 -23.69 -8.49
CA ARG A 150 -1.81 -24.17 -9.87
C ARG A 150 -2.98 -23.78 -10.76
N GLU A 151 -4.22 -23.85 -10.27
CA GLU A 151 -5.41 -23.40 -10.99
C GLU A 151 -5.38 -21.89 -11.22
N ALA A 152 -4.97 -21.11 -10.22
CA ALA A 152 -4.83 -19.66 -10.36
C ALA A 152 -3.80 -19.25 -11.44
N ILE A 153 -2.73 -20.04 -11.63
CA ILE A 153 -1.74 -19.82 -12.70
C ILE A 153 -2.40 -20.12 -14.05
N LYS A 154 -3.02 -21.30 -14.22
CA LYS A 154 -3.69 -21.69 -15.48
C LYS A 154 -4.69 -20.63 -15.94
N ASN A 155 -5.57 -20.17 -15.04
CA ASN A 155 -6.57 -19.15 -15.36
C ASN A 155 -5.94 -17.81 -15.77
N ARG A 156 -4.82 -17.42 -15.16
CA ARG A 156 -4.09 -16.20 -15.53
C ARG A 156 -3.45 -16.32 -16.91
N ASP A 157 -2.87 -17.47 -17.23
CA ASP A 157 -2.23 -17.70 -18.51
C ASP A 157 -3.27 -17.72 -19.63
N VAL A 158 -4.41 -18.39 -19.44
CA VAL A 158 -5.55 -18.36 -20.36
C VAL A 158 -6.07 -16.93 -20.58
N SER A 159 -6.24 -16.13 -19.51
CA SER A 159 -6.68 -14.73 -19.65
C SER A 159 -5.66 -13.87 -20.40
N ARG A 160 -4.36 -14.14 -20.23
CA ARG A 160 -3.30 -13.42 -20.93
C ARG A 160 -3.26 -13.76 -22.41
N ASP A 161 -3.52 -15.01 -22.76
CA ASP A 161 -3.56 -15.44 -24.17
C ASP A 161 -4.80 -14.92 -24.89
N LEU A 162 -5.95 -14.88 -24.24
CA LEU A 162 -7.18 -14.27 -24.77
C LEU A 162 -7.06 -12.75 -24.97
N SER A 163 -6.21 -12.06 -24.23
CA SER A 163 -5.99 -10.60 -24.37
C SER A 163 -5.02 -10.22 -25.49
N LYS A 164 -4.41 -11.22 -26.18
CA LYS A 164 -3.48 -11.01 -27.32
C LYS A 164 -4.14 -11.21 -28.69
N ILE A 165 -5.40 -11.63 -28.71
CA ILE A 165 -6.23 -11.77 -29.92
C ILE A 165 -7.04 -10.50 -30.11
#